data_9981c6867245755550e32a0eaaadfa37
#
_entry.id   9981c6867245755550e32a0eaaadfa37
#
_cell.length_a   1.000
_cell.length_b   1.000
_cell.length_c   1.000
_cell.angle_alpha   90.00
_cell.angle_beta   90.00
_cell.angle_gamma   90.00
#
_symmetry.space_group_name_H-M   'P 1'
#
loop_
_entity.id
_entity.type
_entity.pdbx_description
1 polymer ?
#
loop_
_entity_poly.entity_id
_entity_poly.type
_entity_poly.pdbx_seq_one_letter_code
_entity_poly.pdbx_strand_id
1 'polypeptide(L)' 'MTLPRSMELQWHREVIEKWLNTPSIPFDARTGLLEMLKEVKEEMGKLEAARSHFQERTSRQAS' A
#
# COMPACT_ATOMS: atom_id res chain seq x y z
N MET A 1 -14.03 1.96 15.89
CA MET A 1 -13.62 2.80 14.75
C MET A 1 -12.83 2.00 13.75
N THR A 2 -13.20 2.11 12.49
CA THR A 2 -12.49 1.44 11.41
C THR A 2 -11.45 2.38 10.83
N LEU A 3 -10.22 1.91 10.71
CA LEU A 3 -9.16 2.69 10.08
C LEU A 3 -9.45 2.85 8.59
N PRO A 4 -9.11 4.00 7.98
CA PRO A 4 -9.23 4.14 6.54
C PRO A 4 -8.34 3.11 5.82
N ARG A 5 -8.80 2.67 4.66
CA ARG A 5 -8.10 1.64 3.87
C ARG A 5 -6.65 2.01 3.60
N SER A 6 -6.41 3.29 3.32
CA SER A 6 -5.05 3.78 3.05
C SER A 6 -4.12 3.59 4.25
N MET A 7 -4.60 3.81 5.46
CA MET A 7 -3.80 3.61 6.67
C MET A 7 -3.55 2.14 6.95
N GLU A 8 -4.55 1.29 6.70
CA GLU A 8 -4.39 -0.15 6.82
C GLU A 8 -3.31 -0.67 5.89
N LEU A 9 -3.35 -0.25 4.64
CA LEU A 9 -2.37 -0.65 3.64
C LEU A 9 -0.97 -0.16 4.00
N GLN A 10 -0.86 1.07 4.48
CA GLN A 10 0.41 1.62 4.91
C GLN A 10 0.98 0.84 6.09
N TRP A 11 0.14 0.49 7.05
CA TRP A 11 0.55 -0.32 8.20
C TRP A 11 1.03 -1.70 7.76
N HIS A 12 0.29 -2.35 6.86
CA HIS A 12 0.69 -3.66 6.31
C HIS A 12 2.04 -3.56 5.61
N ARG A 13 2.23 -2.53 4.83
CA ARG A 13 3.49 -2.30 4.13
C ARG A 13 4.65 -2.15 5.10
N GLU A 14 4.48 -1.37 6.15
CA GLU A 14 5.52 -1.16 7.16
C GLU A 14 5.86 -2.46 7.89
N VAL A 15 4.85 -3.25 8.24
CA VAL A 15 5.06 -4.54 8.90
C VAL A 15 5.82 -5.50 7.98
N ILE A 16 5.41 -5.57 6.72
CA ILE A 16 6.07 -6.45 5.75
C ILE A 16 7.52 -6.03 5.54
N GLU A 17 7.79 -4.75 5.39
CA GLU A 17 9.15 -4.23 5.23
C GLU A 17 10.02 -4.54 6.45
N LYS A 18 9.46 -4.43 7.63
CA LYS A 18 10.15 -4.76 8.87
C LYS A 18 10.54 -6.23 8.90
N TRP A 19 9.63 -7.12 8.51
CA TRP A 19 9.93 -8.55 8.45
C TRP A 19 10.98 -8.86 7.39
N LEU A 20 10.93 -8.19 6.24
CA LEU A 20 11.91 -8.40 5.17
C LEU A 20 13.32 -7.97 5.58
N ASN A 21 13.42 -7.00 6.49
CA ASN A 21 14.71 -6.54 6.99
C ASN A 21 15.28 -7.42 8.09
N THR A 22 14.52 -8.40 8.56
CA THR A 22 14.98 -9.33 9.58
C THR A 22 15.89 -10.39 8.93
N PRO A 23 17.16 -10.54 9.38
CA PRO A 23 18.11 -11.44 8.70
C PRO A 23 17.82 -12.93 8.92
N SER A 24 16.97 -13.28 9.88
CA SER A 24 16.68 -14.68 10.21
C SER A 24 15.46 -15.24 9.50
N ILE A 25 14.88 -14.53 8.55
CA ILE A 25 13.70 -14.99 7.83
C ILE A 25 14.10 -16.03 6.78
N PRO A 26 13.40 -17.20 6.73
CA PRO A 26 13.66 -18.19 5.69
C PRO A 26 13.27 -17.66 4.30
N PHE A 27 13.91 -18.22 3.28
CA PHE A 27 13.73 -17.78 1.90
C PHE A 27 12.27 -17.86 1.44
N ASP A 28 11.58 -18.94 1.81
CA ASP A 28 10.19 -19.16 1.44
C ASP A 28 9.27 -18.09 2.03
N ALA A 29 9.50 -17.75 3.30
CA ALA A 29 8.74 -16.70 3.95
C ALA A 29 9.00 -15.35 3.31
N ARG A 30 10.25 -15.10 2.93
CA ARG A 30 10.64 -13.86 2.25
C ARG A 30 9.92 -13.70 0.93
N THR A 31 9.84 -14.76 0.15
CA THR A 31 9.13 -14.75 -1.13
C THR A 31 7.65 -14.41 -0.94
N GLY A 32 7.00 -15.04 0.05
CA GLY A 32 5.62 -14.74 0.37
C GLY A 32 5.40 -13.30 0.78
N LEU A 33 6.30 -12.76 1.60
CA LEU A 33 6.24 -11.37 2.04
C LEU A 33 6.40 -10.40 0.87
N LEU A 34 7.29 -10.71 -0.07
CA LEU A 34 7.49 -9.88 -1.26
C LEU A 34 6.23 -9.85 -2.13
N GLU A 35 5.55 -10.98 -2.27
CA GLU A 35 4.30 -11.04 -3.00
C GLU A 35 3.21 -10.21 -2.32
N MET A 36 3.11 -10.32 -1.00
CA MET A 36 2.16 -9.52 -0.22
C MET A 36 2.47 -8.03 -0.36
N LEU A 37 3.73 -7.66 -0.32
CA LEU A 37 4.15 -6.27 -0.48
C LEU A 37 3.77 -5.74 -1.85
N LYS A 38 3.94 -6.56 -2.88
CA LYS A 38 3.55 -6.20 -4.24
C LYS A 38 2.06 -5.90 -4.33
N GLU A 39 1.23 -6.76 -3.74
CA GLU A 39 -0.22 -6.57 -3.71
C GLU A 39 -0.62 -5.29 -2.98
N VAL A 40 -0.01 -5.05 -1.83
CA VAL A 40 -0.26 -3.84 -1.04
C VAL A 40 0.10 -2.59 -1.85
N LYS A 41 1.24 -2.60 -2.51
CA LYS A 41 1.68 -1.48 -3.34
C LYS A 41 0.75 -1.24 -4.51
N GLU A 42 0.25 -2.30 -5.12
CA GLU A 42 -0.72 -2.19 -6.23
C GLU A 42 -2.02 -1.56 -5.75
N GLU A 43 -2.53 -1.98 -4.61
CA GLU A 43 -3.75 -1.39 -4.04
C GLU A 43 -3.55 0.07 -3.68
N MET A 44 -2.41 0.40 -3.09
CA MET A 44 -2.10 1.79 -2.76
C MET A 44 -2.03 2.65 -4.02
N GLY A 45 -1.43 2.12 -5.08
CA GLY A 45 -1.36 2.81 -6.36
C GLY A 45 -2.74 3.08 -6.95
N LYS A 46 -3.64 2.10 -6.85
CA LYS A 46 -5.01 2.26 -7.33
C LYS A 46 -5.76 3.34 -6.54
N LEU A 47 -5.59 3.35 -5.22
CA LEU A 47 -6.22 4.35 -4.37
C LEU A 47 -5.70 5.76 -4.66
N GLU A 48 -4.40 5.89 -4.87
CA GLU A 48 -3.78 7.17 -5.22
C GLU A 48 -4.24 7.65 -6.58
N ALA A 49 -4.32 6.76 -7.56
CA ALA A 49 -4.80 7.09 -8.89
C ALA A 49 -6.25 7.57 -8.87
N ALA A 50 -7.10 6.87 -8.13
CA ALA A 50 -8.50 7.26 -7.98
C ALA A 50 -8.63 8.63 -7.30
N ARG A 51 -7.84 8.86 -6.26
CA ARG A 51 -7.84 10.12 -5.53
C ARG A 51 -7.34 11.27 -6.41
N SER A 52 -6.28 11.04 -7.16
CA SER A 52 -5.71 12.03 -8.06
C SER A 52 -6.71 12.42 -9.15
N HIS A 53 -7.37 11.42 -9.73
CA HIS A 53 -8.39 11.63 -10.75
C HIS A 53 -9.56 12.46 -10.21
N PHE A 54 -9.98 12.18 -9.00
CA PHE A 54 -11.05 12.92 -8.34
C PHE A 54 -10.65 14.37 -8.11
N GLN A 55 -9.43 14.62 -7.66
CA GLN A 55 -8.94 15.97 -7.43
C GLN A 55 -8.83 16.78 -8.71
N GLU A 56 -8.37 16.17 -9.79
CA GLU A 56 -8.32 16.84 -11.09
C GLU A 56 -9.69 17.27 -11.56
N ARG A 57 -10.67 16.40 -11.41
CA ARG A 57 -12.04 16.69 -11.78
C ARG A 57 -12.62 17.84 -10.99
N THR A 58 -12.37 17.87 -9.69
CA THR A 58 -12.83 18.93 -8.81
C THR A 58 -12.16 20.26 -9.17
N SER A 59 -10.87 20.21 -9.46
CA SER A 59 -10.09 21.37 -9.83
C SER A 59 -10.61 22.01 -11.12
N ARG A 60 -10.96 21.19 -12.10
CA ARG A 60 -11.52 21.67 -13.36
C ARG A 60 -12.87 22.33 -13.18
N GLN A 61 -13.69 21.80 -12.29
CA GLN A 61 -15.00 22.38 -12.00
C GLN A 61 -14.88 23.71 -11.25
N ALA A 62 -13.84 23.86 -10.45
CA ALA A 62 -13.62 25.08 -9.69
C ALA A 62 -13.12 26.25 -10.56
N SER A 63 -12.55 25.95 -11.70
CA SER A 63 -12.08 26.97 -12.63
C SER A 63 -13.07 27.19 -13.76
#